data_34943a7ae515a129260ef778652f6f1f
#
_entry.id   34943a7ae515a129260ef778652f6f1f
#
_cell.length_a   1.000
_cell.length_b   1.000
_cell.length_c   1.000
_cell.angle_alpha   90.00
_cell.angle_beta   90.00
_cell.angle_gamma   90.00
#
_symmetry.space_group_name_H-M   'P 1'
#
loop_
_entity.id
_entity.type
_entity.pdbx_description
1 polymer ?
#
loop_
_entity_poly.entity_id
_entity_poly.type
_entity_poly.pdbx_seq_one_letter_code
_entity_poly.pdbx_strand_id
1 'polypeptide(L)'
;MSFERVQQVRVAIPREAVWGALMTPDVWPVMDEAVQRCAPVAEDGTVLDDVAAGEAGDLTVGQRIMVLPRALARGTVHALTAPPARVVEVVEGFRFAWQQDQPGGFTRVTWSLIDSADGRGTVVERRIEAEGPLGSAAGGAAFGGLLDSDLSKVGARLFEMLADETDRDAAQALPLVVIAGGTGYLGTRLAHTLLARGRRVVVLSRQRSTDALVPRREWDGVSQGEWTELFADPAGVSVVNMVGPRMFKKATAEKMAELRVARVTAARALSQAARKAKRVTGWIHASALALTTDANAAEYTARTSPGWAPESVPGMAALLREWEAAAPSNALVVRTAPVLGSGMPGLAGLKAVAGARVRPDVDPWFSWIHVEDWARIVVHALLMQEEQTADAGALQAMNDRVVVAAAPEPLRLSEALRLLGSASGEGWQVQVPAGLLRAAGQLVGFEPELLLTGVKARTNATEVLGPVFEYPNFERAAASFR
;
A
#
# COMPACT_ATOMS: atom_id res chain seq x y z
N MET A 1 19.30 14.90 -11.31
CA MET A 1 18.01 14.20 -11.21
C MET A 1 17.50 14.39 -9.80
N SER A 2 16.21 14.72 -9.65
CA SER A 2 15.57 14.88 -8.37
C SER A 2 14.59 13.71 -8.15
N PHE A 3 14.56 13.19 -6.94
CA PHE A 3 13.59 12.22 -6.46
C PHE A 3 12.76 12.89 -5.39
N GLU A 4 11.46 12.69 -5.44
CA GLU A 4 10.54 13.12 -4.40
C GLU A 4 9.50 12.04 -4.14
N ARG A 5 9.30 11.71 -2.86
CA ARG A 5 8.25 10.80 -2.42
C ARG A 5 7.52 11.39 -1.24
N VAL A 6 6.21 11.50 -1.35
CA VAL A 6 5.34 11.92 -0.25
C VAL A 6 4.46 10.74 0.13
N GLN A 7 4.36 10.45 1.41
CA GLN A 7 3.51 9.41 1.97
C GLN A 7 2.72 9.99 3.13
N GLN A 8 1.50 9.49 3.35
CA GLN A 8 0.68 9.87 4.48
C GLN A 8 0.09 8.64 5.17
N VAL A 9 0.05 8.68 6.50
CA VAL A 9 -0.67 7.70 7.31
C VAL A 9 -1.41 8.42 8.42
N ARG A 10 -2.63 8.00 8.70
CA ARG A 10 -3.35 8.44 9.89
C ARG A 10 -3.04 7.49 11.03
N VAL A 11 -2.61 8.03 12.17
CA VAL A 11 -2.34 7.31 13.42
C VAL A 11 -3.36 7.77 14.45
N ALA A 12 -3.97 6.83 15.17
CA ALA A 12 -4.95 7.13 16.22
C ALA A 12 -4.25 7.46 17.55
N ILE A 13 -3.30 8.40 17.49
CA ILE A 13 -2.49 8.89 18.62
C ILE A 13 -2.46 10.41 18.55
N PRO A 14 -2.55 11.11 19.68
CA PRO A 14 -2.44 12.57 19.74
C PRO A 14 -1.11 13.06 19.14
N ARG A 15 -1.16 14.23 18.50
CA ARG A 15 -0.02 14.82 17.79
C ARG A 15 1.21 15.03 18.70
N GLU A 16 0.98 15.42 19.92
CA GLU A 16 2.04 15.68 20.91
C GLU A 16 2.85 14.42 21.22
N ALA A 17 2.19 13.26 21.32
CA ALA A 17 2.88 11.98 21.55
C ALA A 17 3.66 11.52 20.32
N VAL A 18 3.10 11.69 19.11
CA VAL A 18 3.81 11.40 17.85
C VAL A 18 5.01 12.34 17.69
N TRP A 19 4.84 13.63 18.04
CA TRP A 19 5.94 14.61 18.03
C TRP A 19 7.08 14.18 18.95
N GLY A 20 6.78 13.81 20.19
CA GLY A 20 7.79 13.33 21.14
C GLY A 20 8.58 12.15 20.61
N ALA A 21 7.93 11.19 19.94
CA ALA A 21 8.61 10.06 19.33
C ALA A 21 9.54 10.48 18.16
N LEU A 22 9.13 11.45 17.34
CA LEU A 22 9.96 11.97 16.25
C LEU A 22 11.17 12.74 16.76
N MET A 23 11.05 13.43 17.90
CA MET A 23 12.14 14.21 18.50
C MET A 23 13.13 13.35 19.28
N THR A 24 12.87 12.06 19.46
CA THR A 24 13.70 11.09 20.20
C THR A 24 14.41 10.14 19.22
N PRO A 25 15.69 10.37 18.85
CA PRO A 25 16.40 9.57 17.85
C PRO A 25 16.46 8.06 18.18
N ASP A 26 16.57 7.69 19.44
CA ASP A 26 16.68 6.28 19.89
C ASP A 26 15.41 5.45 19.59
N VAL A 27 14.28 6.12 19.38
CA VAL A 27 13.00 5.51 19.03
C VAL A 27 12.91 5.16 17.53
N TRP A 28 13.68 5.84 16.68
CA TRP A 28 13.56 5.68 15.23
C TRP A 28 13.80 4.25 14.72
N PRO A 29 14.77 3.48 15.23
CA PRO A 29 14.95 2.07 14.83
C PRO A 29 13.78 1.16 15.21
N VAL A 30 13.02 1.52 16.26
CA VAL A 30 11.81 0.81 16.68
C VAL A 30 10.64 1.20 15.81
N MET A 31 10.51 2.48 15.52
CA MET A 31 9.44 3.06 14.72
C MET A 31 9.55 2.69 13.24
N ASP A 32 10.75 2.77 12.66
CA ASP A 32 11.00 2.50 11.24
C ASP A 32 12.10 1.45 11.06
N GLU A 33 11.71 0.26 10.59
CA GLU A 33 12.68 -0.84 10.36
C GLU A 33 13.73 -0.54 9.30
N ALA A 34 13.53 0.50 8.48
CA ALA A 34 14.54 0.97 7.53
C ALA A 34 15.69 1.70 8.21
N VAL A 35 15.50 2.16 9.44
CA VAL A 35 16.53 2.76 10.29
C VAL A 35 17.12 1.67 11.18
N GLN A 36 18.42 1.43 11.05
CA GLN A 36 19.15 0.51 11.92
C GLN A 36 19.53 1.19 13.22
N ARG A 37 19.96 2.46 13.14
CA ARG A 37 20.42 3.25 14.27
C ARG A 37 20.24 4.73 13.96
N CYS A 38 19.88 5.50 14.97
CA CYS A 38 19.92 6.95 14.94
C CYS A 38 20.49 7.44 16.28
N ALA A 39 21.41 8.38 16.25
CA ALA A 39 22.01 8.95 17.45
C ALA A 39 22.49 10.38 17.20
N PRO A 40 22.48 11.28 18.20
CA PRO A 40 23.12 12.59 18.13
C PRO A 40 24.63 12.47 17.90
N VAL A 41 25.22 13.48 17.26
CA VAL A 41 26.66 13.57 17.00
C VAL A 41 27.19 14.88 17.58
N ALA A 42 28.22 14.79 18.41
CA ALA A 42 28.90 15.94 19.00
C ALA A 42 29.63 16.79 17.93
N GLU A 43 30.07 18.01 18.30
CA GLU A 43 30.78 18.91 17.39
C GLU A 43 32.11 18.31 16.87
N ASP A 44 32.78 17.52 17.69
CA ASP A 44 34.00 16.82 17.33
C ASP A 44 33.79 15.58 16.44
N GLY A 45 32.55 15.22 16.14
CA GLY A 45 32.18 14.07 15.32
C GLY A 45 31.93 12.78 16.12
N THR A 46 32.06 12.81 17.44
CA THR A 46 31.78 11.66 18.31
C THR A 46 30.28 11.34 18.32
N VAL A 47 29.91 10.08 18.08
CA VAL A 47 28.53 9.62 18.22
C VAL A 47 28.21 9.43 19.69
N LEU A 48 27.11 10.05 20.15
CA LEU A 48 26.69 10.02 21.55
C LEU A 48 25.77 8.80 21.75
N ASP A 49 26.38 7.66 22.11
CA ASP A 49 25.66 6.38 22.23
C ASP A 49 25.02 6.12 23.60
N ASP A 50 25.51 6.77 24.64
CA ASP A 50 25.14 6.51 26.03
C ASP A 50 24.33 7.65 26.67
N VAL A 51 23.72 8.52 25.86
CA VAL A 51 22.80 9.51 26.41
C VAL A 51 21.52 8.78 26.79
N ALA A 52 21.29 8.65 28.10
CA ALA A 52 20.10 7.98 28.60
C ALA A 52 18.85 8.55 27.94
N ALA A 53 17.89 7.68 27.55
CA ALA A 53 16.65 8.08 26.93
C ALA A 53 15.99 9.18 27.79
N GLY A 54 15.89 10.40 27.25
CA GLY A 54 15.39 11.59 27.98
C GLY A 54 16.45 12.60 28.41
N GLU A 55 17.77 12.29 28.37
CA GLU A 55 18.83 13.27 28.64
C GLU A 55 19.32 13.98 27.36
N ALA A 56 19.03 13.44 26.18
CA ALA A 56 19.45 13.99 24.90
C ALA A 56 18.70 15.25 24.48
N GLY A 57 17.78 15.78 25.23
CA GLY A 57 17.00 16.96 24.88
C GLY A 57 16.33 16.86 23.50
N ASP A 58 15.35 17.70 23.23
CA ASP A 58 14.72 17.76 21.93
C ASP A 58 15.71 18.15 20.81
N LEU A 59 15.58 17.53 19.64
CA LEU A 59 16.38 17.86 18.48
C LEU A 59 16.21 19.33 18.07
N THR A 60 17.30 20.04 17.87
CA THR A 60 17.30 21.45 17.52
C THR A 60 17.91 21.70 16.14
N VAL A 61 17.51 22.80 15.48
CA VAL A 61 18.06 23.19 14.19
C VAL A 61 19.59 23.36 14.28
N GLY A 62 20.31 22.76 13.34
CA GLY A 62 21.77 22.74 13.29
C GLY A 62 22.39 21.51 13.95
N GLN A 63 21.67 20.82 14.82
CA GLN A 63 22.16 19.61 15.49
C GLN A 63 22.48 18.52 14.46
N ARG A 64 23.59 17.83 14.70
CA ARG A 64 24.05 16.72 13.86
C ARG A 64 23.54 15.41 14.41
N ILE A 65 23.08 14.54 13.51
CA ILE A 65 22.58 13.20 13.83
C ILE A 65 23.21 12.19 12.88
N MET A 66 23.52 11.03 13.39
CA MET A 66 23.86 9.87 12.56
C MET A 66 22.56 9.10 12.30
N VAL A 67 22.22 8.90 11.04
CA VAL A 67 21.10 8.04 10.60
C VAL A 67 21.70 6.91 9.79
N LEU A 68 21.66 5.68 10.34
CA LEU A 68 22.20 4.49 9.67
C LEU A 68 21.05 3.65 9.10
N PRO A 69 20.91 3.57 7.78
CA PRO A 69 19.90 2.71 7.15
C PRO A 69 20.23 1.22 7.25
N ARG A 70 19.22 0.37 7.46
CA ARG A 70 19.40 -1.09 7.57
C ARG A 70 19.86 -1.76 6.26
N ALA A 71 19.53 -1.21 5.11
CA ALA A 71 19.87 -1.79 3.80
C ALA A 71 21.37 -1.84 3.49
N LEU A 72 22.20 -1.16 4.27
CA LEU A 72 23.65 -1.06 4.08
C LEU A 72 24.46 -2.23 4.66
N ALA A 73 23.86 -3.27 5.19
CA ALA A 73 24.59 -4.46 5.67
C ALA A 73 25.45 -5.16 4.59
N ARG A 74 25.27 -4.81 3.31
CA ARG A 74 26.13 -5.25 2.19
C ARG A 74 27.07 -4.16 1.63
N GLY A 75 26.99 -2.91 2.12
CA GLY A 75 27.78 -1.76 1.67
C GLY A 75 28.34 -0.92 2.82
N THR A 76 28.82 -1.59 3.86
CA THR A 76 29.29 -1.02 5.15
C THR A 76 30.29 0.15 5.02
N VAL A 77 31.02 0.26 3.92
CA VAL A 77 32.05 1.30 3.77
C VAL A 77 31.44 2.68 3.51
N HIS A 78 30.33 2.78 2.82
CA HIS A 78 29.75 4.08 2.45
C HIS A 78 28.96 4.73 3.60
N ALA A 79 28.33 3.93 4.46
CA ALA A 79 27.59 4.43 5.63
C ALA A 79 28.52 4.99 6.72
N LEU A 80 29.72 4.44 6.83
CA LEU A 80 30.73 4.91 7.79
C LEU A 80 31.47 6.18 7.30
N THR A 81 31.37 6.51 6.02
CA THR A 81 32.03 7.68 5.41
C THR A 81 31.08 8.81 5.03
N ALA A 82 29.76 8.57 5.09
CA ALA A 82 28.79 9.63 4.83
C ALA A 82 28.80 10.65 5.98
N PRO A 83 28.76 11.97 5.68
CA PRO A 83 28.69 12.98 6.72
C PRO A 83 27.42 12.78 7.55
N PRO A 84 27.44 13.13 8.85
CA PRO A 84 26.24 13.13 9.66
C PRO A 84 25.15 13.98 9.00
N ALA A 85 23.90 13.55 9.15
CA ALA A 85 22.77 14.39 8.80
C ALA A 85 22.68 15.59 9.74
N ARG A 86 22.06 16.65 9.30
CA ARG A 86 21.83 17.87 10.08
C ARG A 86 20.33 18.13 10.18
N VAL A 87 19.84 18.46 11.34
CA VAL A 87 18.48 18.98 11.53
C VAL A 87 18.40 20.35 10.85
N VAL A 88 17.51 20.50 9.88
CA VAL A 88 17.38 21.72 9.06
C VAL A 88 16.10 22.50 9.34
N GLU A 89 15.11 21.86 9.94
CA GLU A 89 13.84 22.51 10.28
C GLU A 89 13.23 21.86 11.53
N VAL A 90 12.76 22.69 12.46
CA VAL A 90 11.93 22.31 13.60
C VAL A 90 10.86 23.36 13.76
N VAL A 91 9.61 22.97 13.54
CA VAL A 91 8.41 23.74 13.90
C VAL A 91 7.68 22.92 14.94
N GLU A 92 7.83 23.31 16.20
CA GLU A 92 7.39 22.55 17.37
C GLU A 92 5.96 22.00 17.22
N GLY A 93 5.81 20.70 17.41
CA GLY A 93 4.55 19.98 17.30
C GLY A 93 4.05 19.76 15.86
N PHE A 94 4.66 20.35 14.82
CA PHE A 94 4.10 20.34 13.47
C PHE A 94 5.03 19.82 12.38
N ARG A 95 6.32 20.22 12.41
CA ARG A 95 7.24 19.86 11.33
C ARG A 95 8.66 19.69 11.82
N PHE A 96 9.28 18.61 11.35
CA PHE A 96 10.67 18.28 11.60
C PHE A 96 11.33 17.84 10.30
N ALA A 97 12.52 18.37 9.99
CA ALA A 97 13.27 17.93 8.84
C ALA A 97 14.77 17.79 9.14
N TRP A 98 15.37 16.76 8.58
CA TRP A 98 16.81 16.59 8.55
C TRP A 98 17.32 16.40 7.13
N GLN A 99 18.57 16.79 6.89
CA GLN A 99 19.22 16.69 5.62
C GLN A 99 20.60 16.06 5.77
N GLN A 100 20.94 15.17 4.88
CA GLN A 100 22.28 14.62 4.73
C GLN A 100 22.84 15.03 3.38
N ASP A 101 23.96 15.77 3.42
CA ASP A 101 24.65 16.22 2.23
C ASP A 101 25.47 15.05 1.63
N GLN A 102 25.56 15.03 0.32
CA GLN A 102 26.26 14.00 -0.46
C GLN A 102 27.05 14.69 -1.56
N PRO A 103 28.10 14.04 -2.14
CA PRO A 103 28.82 14.62 -3.27
C PRO A 103 27.87 14.94 -4.44
N GLY A 104 27.69 16.24 -4.70
CA GLY A 104 26.84 16.75 -5.79
C GLY A 104 25.33 16.76 -5.50
N GLY A 105 24.90 16.61 -4.24
CA GLY A 105 23.48 16.66 -3.88
C GLY A 105 23.20 16.46 -2.40
N PHE A 106 21.97 16.11 -2.10
CA PHE A 106 21.51 15.85 -0.72
C PHE A 106 20.36 14.85 -0.69
N THR A 107 20.12 14.29 0.49
CA THR A 107 18.85 13.64 0.87
C THR A 107 18.23 14.38 2.03
N ARG A 108 16.96 14.77 1.90
CA ARG A 108 16.18 15.42 2.95
C ARG A 108 14.96 14.58 3.28
N VAL A 109 14.68 14.42 4.55
CA VAL A 109 13.45 13.81 5.05
C VAL A 109 12.71 14.82 5.92
N THR A 110 11.49 15.12 5.52
CA THR A 110 10.59 16.03 6.23
C THR A 110 9.40 15.25 6.79
N TRP A 111 9.14 15.41 8.05
CA TRP A 111 7.95 14.90 8.75
C TRP A 111 7.03 16.08 9.03
N SER A 112 5.76 15.94 8.68
CA SER A 112 4.72 16.93 8.99
C SER A 112 3.58 16.26 9.74
N LEU A 113 3.10 16.87 10.80
CA LEU A 113 2.02 16.40 11.63
C LEU A 113 0.83 17.33 11.53
N ILE A 114 -0.33 16.76 11.25
CA ILE A 114 -1.60 17.49 11.10
C ILE A 114 -2.64 16.78 11.97
N ASP A 115 -3.40 17.52 12.77
CA ASP A 115 -4.49 16.92 13.52
C ASP A 115 -5.51 16.30 12.56
N SER A 116 -5.96 15.10 12.87
CA SER A 116 -6.99 14.46 12.03
C SER A 116 -8.31 15.21 12.12
N ALA A 117 -9.08 15.22 11.04
CA ALA A 117 -10.33 15.99 10.93
C ALA A 117 -11.37 15.66 12.00
N ASP A 118 -11.32 14.47 12.61
CA ASP A 118 -12.18 14.04 13.70
C ASP A 118 -11.61 14.32 15.10
N GLY A 119 -10.45 14.99 15.18
CA GLY A 119 -9.78 15.35 16.41
C GLY A 119 -9.26 14.18 17.25
N ARG A 120 -9.26 12.95 16.70
CA ARG A 120 -8.91 11.72 17.44
C ARG A 120 -7.60 11.09 17.00
N GLY A 121 -6.68 11.89 16.44
CA GLY A 121 -5.41 11.35 16.00
C GLY A 121 -4.64 12.31 15.11
N THR A 122 -3.58 11.81 14.51
CA THR A 122 -2.62 12.59 13.73
C THR A 122 -2.49 12.03 12.32
N VAL A 123 -2.52 12.88 11.33
CA VAL A 123 -2.04 12.58 9.98
C VAL A 123 -0.56 12.86 9.96
N VAL A 124 0.23 11.81 9.81
CA VAL A 124 1.68 11.87 9.66
C VAL A 124 1.99 11.87 8.18
N GLU A 125 2.61 12.93 7.69
CA GLU A 125 3.18 13.01 6.35
C GLU A 125 4.69 12.87 6.43
N ARG A 126 5.27 12.05 5.55
CA ARG A 126 6.70 11.95 5.35
C ARG A 126 7.02 12.27 3.90
N ARG A 127 7.83 13.31 3.69
CA ARG A 127 8.39 13.70 2.41
C ARG A 127 9.87 13.34 2.39
N ILE A 128 10.30 12.64 1.36
CA ILE A 128 11.70 12.29 1.10
C ILE A 128 12.08 12.92 -0.22
N GLU A 129 13.10 13.77 -0.19
CA GLU A 129 13.67 14.46 -1.34
C GLU A 129 15.12 14.05 -1.49
N ALA A 130 15.56 13.75 -2.71
CA ALA A 130 16.97 13.49 -2.99
C ALA A 130 17.37 14.15 -4.31
N GLU A 131 18.49 14.86 -4.29
CA GLU A 131 19.08 15.51 -5.46
C GLU A 131 20.51 15.04 -5.70
N GLY A 132 20.94 15.11 -6.96
CA GLY A 132 22.32 14.85 -7.37
C GLY A 132 22.50 13.57 -8.18
N PRO A 133 23.73 13.31 -8.70
CA PRO A 133 24.04 12.16 -9.53
C PRO A 133 23.93 10.83 -8.77
N LEU A 134 24.08 10.85 -7.45
CA LEU A 134 23.88 9.69 -6.57
C LEU A 134 22.43 9.46 -6.18
N GLY A 135 21.55 10.44 -6.38
CA GLY A 135 20.10 10.30 -6.16
C GLY A 135 19.43 9.27 -7.09
N SER A 136 20.06 8.92 -8.21
CA SER A 136 19.45 8.05 -9.23
C SER A 136 19.92 6.59 -9.23
N ALA A 137 21.11 6.27 -8.77
CA ALA A 137 21.60 4.88 -8.81
C ALA A 137 22.33 4.44 -7.53
N ALA A 138 23.21 5.28 -6.96
CA ALA A 138 23.95 4.94 -5.75
C ALA A 138 23.25 5.43 -4.47
N GLY A 139 22.46 6.51 -4.54
CA GLY A 139 21.55 6.94 -3.48
C GLY A 139 20.48 5.89 -3.21
N GLY A 140 19.94 5.24 -4.26
CA GLY A 140 19.06 4.11 -4.13
C GLY A 140 19.69 2.92 -3.39
N ALA A 141 20.99 2.69 -3.54
CA ALA A 141 21.71 1.64 -2.82
C ALA A 141 22.02 2.03 -1.36
N ALA A 142 22.32 3.31 -1.12
CA ALA A 142 22.67 3.81 0.23
C ALA A 142 21.42 4.08 1.11
N PHE A 143 20.34 4.59 0.51
CA PHE A 143 19.10 4.94 1.22
C PHE A 143 17.89 4.11 0.79
N GLY A 144 18.08 3.09 -0.08
CA GLY A 144 17.00 2.29 -0.65
C GLY A 144 16.04 1.74 0.40
N GLY A 145 16.54 1.32 1.55
CA GLY A 145 15.72 0.89 2.67
C GLY A 145 14.80 1.99 3.20
N LEU A 146 15.34 3.21 3.37
CA LEU A 146 14.56 4.36 3.84
C LEU A 146 13.59 4.86 2.76
N LEU A 147 14.05 4.89 1.51
CA LEU A 147 13.22 5.29 0.37
C LEU A 147 12.06 4.31 0.13
N ASP A 148 12.28 3.01 0.40
CA ASP A 148 11.27 1.96 0.24
C ASP A 148 10.45 1.67 1.51
N SER A 149 10.77 2.34 2.62
CA SER A 149 10.08 2.14 3.90
C SER A 149 8.59 2.43 3.80
N ASP A 150 7.82 1.54 4.40
CA ASP A 150 6.35 1.61 4.43
C ASP A 150 5.85 2.49 5.57
N LEU A 151 5.39 3.70 5.26
CA LEU A 151 4.87 4.61 6.28
C LEU A 151 3.63 4.04 7.00
N SER A 152 2.83 3.18 6.37
CA SER A 152 1.72 2.53 7.08
C SER A 152 2.20 1.61 8.20
N LYS A 153 3.33 0.93 8.00
CA LYS A 153 3.98 0.11 9.04
C LYS A 153 4.55 0.97 10.16
N VAL A 154 5.17 2.09 9.81
CA VAL A 154 5.62 3.09 10.80
C VAL A 154 4.45 3.57 11.64
N GLY A 155 3.33 3.92 11.01
CA GLY A 155 2.11 4.34 11.72
C GLY A 155 1.56 3.25 12.65
N ALA A 156 1.56 1.99 12.22
CA ALA A 156 1.12 0.88 13.06
C ALA A 156 2.03 0.70 14.30
N ARG A 157 3.34 0.85 14.13
CA ARG A 157 4.30 0.79 15.25
C ARG A 157 4.17 1.99 16.18
N LEU A 158 3.93 3.19 15.64
CA LEU A 158 3.64 4.35 16.46
C LEU A 158 2.41 4.11 17.34
N PHE A 159 1.33 3.56 16.79
CA PHE A 159 0.17 3.21 17.59
C PHE A 159 0.51 2.16 18.66
N GLU A 160 1.18 1.06 18.28
CA GLU A 160 1.56 0.00 19.24
C GLU A 160 2.41 0.53 20.39
N MET A 161 3.32 1.44 20.10
CA MET A 161 4.30 1.97 21.06
C MET A 161 3.72 3.07 21.95
N LEU A 162 2.86 3.94 21.41
CA LEU A 162 2.40 5.16 22.07
C LEU A 162 0.98 5.07 22.63
N ALA A 163 0.18 4.06 22.22
CA ALA A 163 -1.20 3.91 22.69
C ALA A 163 -1.23 3.63 24.19
N ASP A 164 -1.98 4.45 24.92
CA ASP A 164 -2.26 4.26 26.33
C ASP A 164 -3.44 3.26 26.56
N GLU A 165 -3.87 3.11 27.82
CA GLU A 165 -4.98 2.22 28.17
C GLU A 165 -6.30 2.71 27.56
N THR A 166 -6.54 4.02 27.53
CA THR A 166 -7.74 4.63 26.94
C THR A 166 -7.82 4.37 25.43
N ASP A 167 -6.68 4.50 24.72
CA ASP A 167 -6.59 4.23 23.28
C ASP A 167 -6.87 2.75 22.99
N ARG A 168 -6.35 1.86 23.83
CA ARG A 168 -6.54 0.39 23.69
C ARG A 168 -7.98 -0.01 23.99
N ASP A 169 -8.61 0.58 25.00
CA ASP A 169 -10.01 0.35 25.32
C ASP A 169 -10.92 0.85 24.20
N ALA A 170 -10.65 2.03 23.66
CA ALA A 170 -11.35 2.54 22.47
C ALA A 170 -11.22 1.59 21.28
N ALA A 171 -10.03 1.03 21.06
CA ALA A 171 -9.80 0.02 20.01
C ALA A 171 -10.59 -1.27 20.27
N GLN A 172 -10.71 -1.73 21.52
CA GLN A 172 -11.49 -2.92 21.89
C GLN A 172 -12.98 -2.75 21.65
N ALA A 173 -13.51 -1.54 21.75
CA ALA A 173 -14.90 -1.24 21.46
C ALA A 173 -15.25 -1.27 19.97
N LEU A 174 -14.24 -1.23 19.08
CA LEU A 174 -14.44 -1.28 17.63
C LEU A 174 -14.55 -2.72 17.12
N PRO A 175 -15.27 -2.96 16.02
CA PRO A 175 -15.36 -4.29 15.40
C PRO A 175 -13.96 -4.84 15.05
N LEU A 176 -13.79 -6.15 15.22
CA LEU A 176 -12.60 -6.86 14.78
C LEU A 176 -12.56 -6.93 13.26
N VAL A 177 -11.45 -6.51 12.64
CA VAL A 177 -11.26 -6.64 11.20
C VAL A 177 -10.55 -7.95 10.87
N VAL A 178 -11.24 -8.86 10.19
CA VAL A 178 -10.68 -10.13 9.70
C VAL A 178 -10.28 -9.98 8.23
N ILE A 179 -8.98 -10.04 7.93
CA ILE A 179 -8.44 -9.93 6.58
C ILE A 179 -8.06 -11.32 6.07
N ALA A 180 -8.81 -11.84 5.13
CA ALA A 180 -8.48 -13.07 4.42
C ALA A 180 -7.63 -12.76 3.17
N GLY A 181 -6.41 -13.34 3.10
CA GLY A 181 -5.40 -12.99 2.09
C GLY A 181 -4.49 -11.83 2.48
N GLY A 182 -4.45 -11.48 3.77
CA GLY A 182 -3.71 -10.35 4.32
C GLY A 182 -2.18 -10.48 4.32
N THR A 183 -1.61 -11.61 3.90
CA THR A 183 -0.14 -11.80 3.83
C THR A 183 0.48 -11.34 2.52
N GLY A 184 -0.34 -10.96 1.54
CA GLY A 184 0.11 -10.41 0.27
C GLY A 184 0.46 -8.92 0.36
N TYR A 185 1.03 -8.37 -0.72
CA TYR A 185 1.40 -6.96 -0.83
C TYR A 185 0.29 -5.99 -0.39
N LEU A 186 -0.91 -6.16 -0.94
CA LEU A 186 -2.06 -5.30 -0.60
C LEU A 186 -2.56 -5.54 0.82
N GLY A 187 -2.63 -6.82 1.23
CA GLY A 187 -3.16 -7.17 2.53
C GLY A 187 -2.29 -6.72 3.70
N THR A 188 -0.98 -6.80 3.54
CA THR A 188 -0.03 -6.29 4.54
C THR A 188 -0.15 -4.76 4.65
N ARG A 189 -0.22 -4.05 3.52
CA ARG A 189 -0.43 -2.60 3.51
C ARG A 189 -1.72 -2.21 4.22
N LEU A 190 -2.82 -2.89 3.91
CA LEU A 190 -4.12 -2.65 4.55
C LEU A 190 -4.09 -2.95 6.05
N ALA A 191 -3.49 -4.07 6.46
CA ALA A 191 -3.39 -4.43 7.87
C ALA A 191 -2.65 -3.33 8.67
N HIS A 192 -1.50 -2.87 8.18
CA HIS A 192 -0.76 -1.78 8.81
C HIS A 192 -1.56 -0.47 8.85
N THR A 193 -2.24 -0.12 7.76
CA THR A 193 -3.08 1.10 7.71
C THR A 193 -4.21 1.07 8.73
N LEU A 194 -4.81 -0.10 8.95
CA LEU A 194 -5.87 -0.29 9.94
C LEU A 194 -5.32 -0.28 11.37
N LEU A 195 -4.18 -0.96 11.62
CA LEU A 195 -3.52 -0.95 12.93
C LEU A 195 -3.10 0.46 13.34
N ALA A 196 -2.55 1.25 12.42
CA ALA A 196 -2.21 2.65 12.66
C ALA A 196 -3.42 3.48 13.12
N ARG A 197 -4.62 3.14 12.64
CA ARG A 197 -5.90 3.77 13.02
C ARG A 197 -6.49 3.22 14.32
N GLY A 198 -5.74 2.45 15.09
CA GLY A 198 -6.22 1.83 16.32
C GLY A 198 -7.25 0.71 16.09
N ARG A 199 -7.28 0.09 14.88
CA ARG A 199 -8.20 -1.01 14.61
C ARG A 199 -7.60 -2.34 15.04
N ARG A 200 -8.42 -3.20 15.62
CA ARG A 200 -8.05 -4.59 15.87
C ARG A 200 -8.08 -5.36 14.56
N VAL A 201 -6.99 -5.99 14.18
CA VAL A 201 -6.84 -6.71 12.92
C VAL A 201 -6.36 -8.13 13.17
N VAL A 202 -6.96 -9.10 12.49
CA VAL A 202 -6.45 -10.48 12.42
C VAL A 202 -6.41 -10.92 10.96
N VAL A 203 -5.25 -11.44 10.55
CA VAL A 203 -5.06 -11.96 9.21
C VAL A 203 -5.27 -13.48 9.19
N LEU A 204 -6.12 -13.98 8.28
CA LEU A 204 -6.23 -15.39 7.98
C LEU A 204 -5.14 -15.82 6.99
N SER A 205 -4.33 -16.81 7.36
CA SER A 205 -3.17 -17.26 6.60
C SER A 205 -2.96 -18.75 6.73
N ARG A 206 -2.40 -19.37 5.67
CA ARG A 206 -1.97 -20.78 5.69
C ARG A 206 -0.71 -21.05 6.52
N GLN A 207 0.01 -20.01 6.87
CA GLN A 207 1.26 -20.09 7.63
C GLN A 207 1.14 -19.34 8.94
N ARG A 208 1.70 -19.88 10.01
CA ARG A 208 1.89 -19.16 11.26
C ARG A 208 2.83 -17.99 11.03
N SER A 209 2.55 -16.86 11.68
CA SER A 209 3.35 -15.65 11.52
C SER A 209 4.57 -15.63 12.43
N THR A 210 5.67 -15.07 11.89
CA THR A 210 6.79 -14.55 12.66
C THR A 210 6.71 -13.02 12.86
N ASP A 211 5.73 -12.36 12.23
CA ASP A 211 5.52 -10.91 12.37
C ASP A 211 4.59 -10.65 13.56
N ALA A 212 5.14 -10.12 14.65
CA ALA A 212 4.39 -9.83 15.88
C ALA A 212 3.39 -8.68 15.73
N LEU A 213 3.61 -7.77 14.75
CA LEU A 213 2.78 -6.59 14.57
C LEU A 213 1.37 -6.91 14.08
N VAL A 214 1.24 -7.94 13.24
CA VAL A 214 -0.05 -8.33 12.64
C VAL A 214 -0.47 -9.71 13.13
N PRO A 215 -1.41 -9.81 14.08
CA PRO A 215 -1.94 -11.08 14.56
C PRO A 215 -2.50 -11.94 13.42
N ARG A 216 -2.23 -13.24 13.46
CA ARG A 216 -2.66 -14.20 12.44
C ARG A 216 -3.35 -15.41 13.05
N ARG A 217 -4.32 -15.95 12.30
CA ARG A 217 -4.93 -17.25 12.54
C ARG A 217 -4.69 -18.16 11.34
N GLU A 218 -4.41 -19.41 11.63
CA GLU A 218 -4.20 -20.41 10.58
C GLU A 218 -5.52 -20.75 9.90
N TRP A 219 -5.50 -20.75 8.56
CA TRP A 219 -6.61 -21.12 7.72
C TRP A 219 -6.10 -21.64 6.36
N ASP A 220 -6.61 -22.79 5.94
CA ASP A 220 -6.25 -23.42 4.67
C ASP A 220 -6.90 -22.77 3.43
N GLY A 221 -7.85 -21.86 3.64
CA GLY A 221 -8.64 -21.19 2.60
C GLY A 221 -9.90 -21.96 2.19
N VAL A 222 -10.21 -23.10 2.83
CA VAL A 222 -11.31 -23.99 2.44
C VAL A 222 -12.16 -24.42 3.62
N SER A 223 -11.52 -24.98 4.66
CA SER A 223 -12.20 -25.65 5.77
C SER A 223 -12.66 -24.67 6.83
N GLN A 224 -13.75 -25.02 7.53
CA GLN A 224 -14.10 -24.40 8.80
C GLN A 224 -13.15 -24.93 9.88
N GLY A 225 -12.81 -24.11 10.88
CA GLY A 225 -11.89 -24.46 11.95
C GLY A 225 -11.90 -23.42 13.06
N GLU A 226 -10.89 -23.42 13.92
CA GLU A 226 -10.76 -22.52 15.08
C GLU A 226 -10.82 -21.02 14.68
N TRP A 227 -10.38 -20.68 13.49
CA TRP A 227 -10.47 -19.31 12.99
C TRP A 227 -11.90 -18.75 12.96
N THR A 228 -12.93 -19.61 12.94
CA THR A 228 -14.34 -19.19 12.97
C THR A 228 -14.74 -18.59 14.32
N GLU A 229 -13.98 -18.83 15.39
CA GLU A 229 -14.21 -18.21 16.70
C GLU A 229 -14.05 -16.70 16.67
N LEU A 230 -13.29 -16.15 15.71
CA LEU A 230 -13.16 -14.71 15.49
C LEU A 230 -14.52 -14.05 15.23
N PHE A 231 -15.46 -14.78 14.66
CA PHE A 231 -16.80 -14.28 14.36
C PHE A 231 -17.73 -14.17 15.59
N ALA A 232 -17.28 -14.62 16.75
CA ALA A 232 -17.96 -14.45 18.03
C ALA A 232 -17.57 -13.16 18.77
N ASP A 233 -16.73 -12.31 18.18
CA ASP A 233 -16.25 -11.06 18.79
C ASP A 233 -17.45 -10.21 19.25
N PRO A 234 -17.47 -9.74 20.51
CA PRO A 234 -18.61 -9.02 21.08
C PRO A 234 -18.87 -7.66 20.43
N ALA A 235 -17.83 -6.97 19.95
CA ALA A 235 -17.94 -5.71 19.24
C ALA A 235 -18.40 -5.86 17.77
N GLY A 236 -18.50 -7.11 17.28
CA GLY A 236 -18.81 -7.44 15.91
C GLY A 236 -17.55 -7.63 15.05
N VAL A 237 -17.77 -8.06 13.80
CA VAL A 237 -16.70 -8.40 12.88
C VAL A 237 -16.91 -7.70 11.54
N SER A 238 -15.84 -7.10 11.04
CA SER A 238 -15.73 -6.63 9.67
C SER A 238 -14.82 -7.55 8.87
N VAL A 239 -15.18 -7.90 7.65
CA VAL A 239 -14.44 -8.84 6.82
C VAL A 239 -13.88 -8.15 5.58
N VAL A 240 -12.60 -8.36 5.31
CA VAL A 240 -11.98 -8.01 4.03
C VAL A 240 -11.48 -9.28 3.35
N ASN A 241 -12.19 -9.69 2.31
CA ASN A 241 -11.84 -10.90 1.55
C ASN A 241 -11.02 -10.53 0.31
N MET A 242 -9.73 -10.87 0.33
CA MET A 242 -8.79 -10.68 -0.78
C MET A 242 -8.05 -11.98 -1.09
N VAL A 243 -8.62 -13.12 -0.71
CA VAL A 243 -7.98 -14.43 -0.88
C VAL A 243 -7.79 -14.73 -2.35
N GLY A 244 -6.59 -15.14 -2.68
CA GLY A 244 -6.27 -15.74 -3.98
C GLY A 244 -4.81 -15.51 -4.39
N PRO A 245 -4.21 -16.49 -5.08
CA PRO A 245 -2.92 -16.32 -5.69
C PRO A 245 -3.02 -15.29 -6.82
N ARG A 246 -1.86 -14.78 -7.27
CA ARG A 246 -1.79 -13.84 -8.40
C ARG A 246 -2.47 -14.43 -9.64
N MET A 247 -3.32 -13.65 -10.30
CA MET A 247 -4.10 -14.09 -11.47
C MET A 247 -3.25 -14.24 -12.75
N PHE A 248 -2.05 -13.70 -12.76
CA PHE A 248 -1.28 -13.42 -13.97
C PHE A 248 -0.16 -14.45 -14.24
N LYS A 249 -0.48 -15.73 -14.09
CA LYS A 249 0.29 -16.82 -14.70
C LYS A 249 -0.52 -17.37 -15.87
N LYS A 250 0.18 -18.01 -16.84
CA LYS A 250 -0.45 -18.63 -18.01
C LYS A 250 -1.74 -19.38 -17.62
N ALA A 251 -2.86 -19.01 -18.24
CA ALA A 251 -4.17 -19.55 -17.93
C ALA A 251 -4.34 -20.95 -18.51
N THR A 252 -3.84 -21.96 -17.79
CA THR A 252 -4.17 -23.37 -18.07
C THR A 252 -5.45 -23.76 -17.37
N ALA A 253 -6.11 -24.84 -17.80
CA ALA A 253 -7.32 -25.36 -17.14
C ALA A 253 -7.06 -25.67 -15.66
N GLU A 254 -5.90 -26.27 -15.34
CA GLU A 254 -5.49 -26.58 -13.98
C GLU A 254 -5.33 -25.27 -13.15
N LYS A 255 -4.71 -24.26 -13.75
CA LYS A 255 -4.51 -22.97 -13.07
C LYS A 255 -5.84 -22.26 -12.83
N MET A 256 -6.76 -22.31 -13.77
CA MET A 256 -8.11 -21.75 -13.59
C MET A 256 -8.91 -22.49 -12.51
N ALA A 257 -8.77 -23.81 -12.41
CA ALA A 257 -9.35 -24.61 -11.34
C ALA A 257 -8.76 -24.23 -9.96
N GLU A 258 -7.44 -24.09 -9.87
CA GLU A 258 -6.74 -23.61 -8.66
C GLU A 258 -7.24 -22.22 -8.24
N LEU A 259 -7.34 -21.29 -9.18
CA LEU A 259 -7.82 -19.94 -8.95
C LEU A 259 -9.27 -19.92 -8.45
N ARG A 260 -10.12 -20.81 -9.00
CA ARG A 260 -11.52 -20.95 -8.58
C ARG A 260 -11.61 -21.48 -7.16
N VAL A 261 -10.91 -22.54 -6.81
CA VAL A 261 -10.86 -23.06 -5.43
C VAL A 261 -10.37 -21.98 -4.48
N ALA A 262 -9.24 -21.34 -4.77
CA ALA A 262 -8.64 -20.36 -3.90
C ALA A 262 -9.52 -19.12 -3.66
N ARG A 263 -10.43 -18.77 -4.58
CA ARG A 263 -11.27 -17.57 -4.48
C ARG A 263 -12.71 -17.90 -4.12
N VAL A 264 -13.37 -18.74 -4.91
CA VAL A 264 -14.80 -19.00 -4.77
C VAL A 264 -15.08 -19.85 -3.54
N THR A 265 -14.30 -20.92 -3.33
CA THR A 265 -14.47 -21.78 -2.13
C THR A 265 -14.11 -21.02 -0.86
N ALA A 266 -13.03 -20.24 -0.87
CA ALA A 266 -12.66 -19.41 0.26
C ALA A 266 -13.73 -18.36 0.59
N ALA A 267 -14.29 -17.68 -0.41
CA ALA A 267 -15.36 -16.71 -0.21
C ALA A 267 -16.62 -17.38 0.41
N ARG A 268 -16.96 -18.58 -0.06
CA ARG A 268 -18.08 -19.35 0.52
C ARG A 268 -17.84 -19.78 1.96
N ALA A 269 -16.60 -20.22 2.29
CA ALA A 269 -16.24 -20.60 3.65
C ALA A 269 -16.32 -19.42 4.62
N LEU A 270 -15.82 -18.24 4.21
CA LEU A 270 -15.95 -17.00 4.97
C LEU A 270 -17.41 -16.58 5.14
N SER A 271 -18.20 -16.62 4.06
CA SER A 271 -19.63 -16.30 4.09
C SER A 271 -20.42 -17.24 5.01
N GLN A 272 -20.02 -18.51 5.09
CA GLN A 272 -20.62 -19.48 5.99
C GLN A 272 -20.28 -19.18 7.47
N ALA A 273 -19.04 -18.82 7.77
CA ALA A 273 -18.64 -18.40 9.11
C ALA A 273 -19.36 -17.13 9.55
N ALA A 274 -19.47 -16.16 8.65
CA ALA A 274 -20.16 -14.89 8.91
C ALA A 274 -21.65 -15.07 9.25
N ARG A 275 -22.32 -16.07 8.69
CA ARG A 275 -23.73 -16.40 9.07
C ARG A 275 -23.89 -16.81 10.53
N LYS A 276 -22.83 -17.24 11.19
CA LYS A 276 -22.82 -17.62 12.62
C LYS A 276 -22.43 -16.45 13.52
N ALA A 277 -21.95 -15.35 12.95
CA ALA A 277 -21.56 -14.17 13.71
C ALA A 277 -22.78 -13.50 14.36
N LYS A 278 -22.61 -12.98 15.57
CA LYS A 278 -23.64 -12.15 16.21
C LYS A 278 -23.90 -10.88 15.42
N ARG A 279 -22.85 -10.27 14.86
CA ARG A 279 -22.91 -9.03 14.10
C ARG A 279 -21.77 -8.98 13.08
N VAL A 280 -22.10 -8.87 11.81
CA VAL A 280 -21.16 -8.50 10.74
C VAL A 280 -21.40 -7.02 10.44
N THR A 281 -20.41 -6.19 10.72
CA THR A 281 -20.48 -4.73 10.64
C THR A 281 -20.05 -4.18 9.30
N GLY A 282 -19.25 -4.95 8.54
CA GLY A 282 -18.82 -4.58 7.21
C GLY A 282 -18.30 -5.79 6.44
N TRP A 283 -18.39 -5.74 5.12
CA TRP A 283 -17.83 -6.77 4.23
C TRP A 283 -17.29 -6.13 2.95
N ILE A 284 -15.97 -6.12 2.82
CA ILE A 284 -15.31 -5.73 1.58
C ILE A 284 -14.90 -6.99 0.83
N HIS A 285 -15.30 -7.10 -0.43
CA HIS A 285 -14.95 -8.22 -1.29
C HIS A 285 -14.09 -7.73 -2.45
N ALA A 286 -12.83 -8.17 -2.50
CA ALA A 286 -11.95 -7.82 -3.60
C ALA A 286 -12.40 -8.50 -4.90
N SER A 287 -12.30 -7.78 -6.00
CA SER A 287 -12.45 -8.24 -7.36
C SER A 287 -11.44 -7.53 -8.24
N ALA A 288 -11.45 -7.77 -9.54
CA ALA A 288 -10.55 -7.15 -10.49
C ALA A 288 -11.32 -6.54 -11.66
N LEU A 289 -10.70 -5.59 -12.34
CA LEU A 289 -11.21 -5.12 -13.63
C LEU A 289 -11.10 -6.26 -14.66
N ALA A 290 -12.11 -6.36 -15.51
CA ALA A 290 -12.01 -7.19 -16.69
C ALA A 290 -11.05 -6.52 -17.70
N LEU A 291 -9.99 -7.21 -18.10
CA LEU A 291 -9.06 -6.72 -19.09
C LEU A 291 -9.48 -7.19 -20.48
N THR A 292 -9.35 -6.33 -21.49
CA THR A 292 -9.69 -6.60 -22.87
C THR A 292 -8.54 -6.25 -23.79
N THR A 293 -8.45 -6.96 -24.92
CA THR A 293 -7.55 -6.64 -26.03
C THR A 293 -8.09 -5.54 -26.94
N ASP A 294 -9.37 -5.18 -26.80
CA ASP A 294 -9.99 -4.11 -27.59
C ASP A 294 -9.66 -2.74 -27.02
N ALA A 295 -8.68 -2.08 -27.63
CA ALA A 295 -8.26 -0.72 -27.26
C ALA A 295 -9.34 0.35 -27.44
N ASN A 296 -10.40 0.06 -28.19
CA ASN A 296 -11.55 0.96 -28.46
C ASN A 296 -12.79 0.59 -27.66
N ALA A 297 -12.69 -0.40 -26.77
CA ALA A 297 -13.79 -0.81 -25.91
C ALA A 297 -14.37 0.41 -25.14
N ALA A 298 -15.68 0.39 -24.93
CA ALA A 298 -16.38 1.39 -24.14
C ALA A 298 -15.80 1.49 -22.72
N GLU A 299 -16.04 2.59 -22.06
CA GLU A 299 -15.54 2.86 -20.72
C GLU A 299 -16.08 1.83 -19.70
N TYR A 300 -15.19 1.28 -18.88
CA TYR A 300 -15.54 0.38 -17.80
C TYR A 300 -16.02 1.19 -16.59
N THR A 301 -17.19 0.87 -16.07
CA THR A 301 -17.81 1.56 -14.93
C THR A 301 -18.23 0.55 -13.85
N ALA A 302 -18.68 1.03 -12.71
CA ALA A 302 -19.25 0.20 -11.66
C ALA A 302 -20.43 -0.67 -12.15
N ARG A 303 -21.19 -0.20 -13.14
CA ARG A 303 -22.32 -0.91 -13.75
C ARG A 303 -21.93 -1.95 -14.79
N THR A 304 -20.66 -1.93 -15.23
CA THR A 304 -20.17 -2.90 -16.21
C THR A 304 -20.14 -4.29 -15.59
N SER A 305 -20.72 -5.29 -16.27
CA SER A 305 -20.72 -6.67 -15.79
C SER A 305 -19.30 -7.22 -15.70
N PRO A 306 -18.95 -8.01 -14.68
CA PRO A 306 -17.74 -8.81 -14.68
C PRO A 306 -17.70 -9.70 -15.94
N GLY A 307 -16.63 -9.65 -16.70
CA GLY A 307 -16.54 -10.39 -17.95
C GLY A 307 -17.16 -9.70 -19.15
N TRP A 308 -17.34 -8.40 -19.06
CA TRP A 308 -17.60 -7.55 -20.21
C TRP A 308 -16.38 -7.52 -21.13
N ALA A 309 -16.63 -7.52 -22.43
CA ALA A 309 -15.67 -7.49 -23.52
C ALA A 309 -14.91 -8.83 -23.81
N PRO A 310 -14.26 -8.92 -24.98
CA PRO A 310 -13.44 -10.08 -25.31
C PRO A 310 -12.40 -10.38 -24.26
N GLU A 311 -12.38 -11.60 -23.76
CA GLU A 311 -11.45 -12.00 -22.71
C GLU A 311 -10.02 -12.03 -23.23
N SER A 312 -9.10 -11.33 -22.57
CA SER A 312 -7.66 -11.50 -22.80
C SER A 312 -7.14 -12.82 -22.21
N VAL A 313 -7.83 -13.32 -21.15
CA VAL A 313 -7.50 -14.58 -20.48
C VAL A 313 -8.76 -15.44 -20.42
N PRO A 314 -8.80 -16.56 -21.17
CA PRO A 314 -9.99 -17.44 -21.23
C PRO A 314 -10.45 -17.92 -19.87
N GLY A 315 -11.75 -17.81 -19.58
CA GLY A 315 -12.38 -18.23 -18.32
C GLY A 315 -12.24 -17.24 -17.16
N MET A 316 -11.50 -16.16 -17.31
CA MET A 316 -11.32 -15.16 -16.25
C MET A 316 -12.64 -14.43 -15.92
N ALA A 317 -13.41 -14.10 -16.93
CA ALA A 317 -14.69 -13.44 -16.75
C ALA A 317 -15.67 -14.31 -15.95
N ALA A 318 -15.72 -15.61 -16.25
CA ALA A 318 -16.54 -16.56 -15.50
C ALA A 318 -16.06 -16.65 -14.04
N LEU A 319 -14.76 -16.73 -13.81
CA LEU A 319 -14.18 -16.74 -12.47
C LEU A 319 -14.55 -15.50 -11.67
N LEU A 320 -14.46 -14.30 -12.24
CA LEU A 320 -14.81 -13.05 -11.57
C LEU A 320 -16.29 -13.02 -11.20
N ARG A 321 -17.18 -13.43 -12.10
CA ARG A 321 -18.63 -13.54 -11.80
C ARG A 321 -18.91 -14.51 -10.66
N GLU A 322 -18.31 -15.70 -10.67
CA GLU A 322 -18.48 -16.70 -9.61
C GLU A 322 -17.93 -16.21 -8.27
N TRP A 323 -16.81 -15.50 -8.31
CA TRP A 323 -16.17 -14.97 -7.11
C TRP A 323 -17.00 -13.86 -6.48
N GLU A 324 -17.46 -12.88 -7.25
CA GLU A 324 -18.36 -11.82 -6.76
C GLU A 324 -19.70 -12.40 -6.24
N ALA A 325 -20.25 -13.41 -6.93
CA ALA A 325 -21.48 -14.08 -6.50
C ALA A 325 -21.31 -14.94 -5.22
N ALA A 326 -20.08 -15.29 -4.84
CA ALA A 326 -19.79 -16.02 -3.61
C ALA A 326 -19.76 -15.12 -2.35
N ALA A 327 -19.74 -13.82 -2.53
CA ALA A 327 -19.80 -12.84 -1.45
C ALA A 327 -21.24 -12.74 -0.88
N PRO A 328 -21.40 -12.35 0.40
CA PRO A 328 -22.72 -12.03 0.95
C PRO A 328 -23.40 -10.89 0.19
N SER A 329 -24.74 -10.89 0.26
CA SER A 329 -25.54 -9.90 -0.48
C SER A 329 -25.29 -8.44 -0.05
N ASN A 330 -24.80 -8.20 1.16
CA ASN A 330 -24.44 -6.89 1.70
C ASN A 330 -22.95 -6.53 1.50
N ALA A 331 -22.16 -7.37 0.80
CA ALA A 331 -20.77 -7.08 0.54
C ALA A 331 -20.60 -5.90 -0.44
N LEU A 332 -19.65 -5.03 -0.17
CA LEU A 332 -19.16 -4.05 -1.13
C LEU A 332 -18.03 -4.69 -1.97
N VAL A 333 -18.23 -4.76 -3.26
CA VAL A 333 -17.25 -5.31 -4.19
C VAL A 333 -16.29 -4.21 -4.64
N VAL A 334 -15.01 -4.41 -4.43
CA VAL A 334 -13.96 -3.49 -4.88
C VAL A 334 -13.27 -4.08 -6.11
N ARG A 335 -13.65 -3.61 -7.30
CA ARG A 335 -13.02 -3.98 -8.57
C ARG A 335 -11.77 -3.16 -8.78
N THR A 336 -10.63 -3.81 -8.65
CA THR A 336 -9.33 -3.16 -8.53
C THR A 336 -8.59 -3.17 -9.87
N ALA A 337 -8.11 -2.00 -10.30
CA ALA A 337 -7.14 -1.82 -11.38
C ALA A 337 -5.76 -2.36 -10.96
N PRO A 338 -4.80 -2.56 -11.89
CA PRO A 338 -3.41 -2.84 -11.55
C PRO A 338 -2.89 -1.87 -10.50
N VAL A 339 -2.45 -2.41 -9.36
CA VAL A 339 -1.99 -1.61 -8.22
C VAL A 339 -0.49 -1.40 -8.32
N LEU A 340 -0.08 -0.15 -8.30
CA LEU A 340 1.32 0.29 -8.38
C LEU A 340 1.77 0.89 -7.06
N GLY A 341 3.05 0.78 -6.78
CA GLY A 341 3.67 1.40 -5.60
C GLY A 341 4.95 0.69 -5.18
N SER A 342 5.69 1.28 -4.26
CA SER A 342 6.92 0.69 -3.73
C SER A 342 6.65 -0.69 -3.10
N GLY A 343 7.57 -1.63 -3.31
CA GLY A 343 7.41 -3.02 -2.86
C GLY A 343 6.46 -3.87 -3.70
N MET A 344 5.82 -3.32 -4.76
CA MET A 344 4.99 -4.08 -5.66
C MET A 344 5.81 -5.18 -6.36
N PRO A 345 5.36 -6.44 -6.30
CA PRO A 345 5.97 -7.49 -7.07
C PRO A 345 5.88 -7.22 -8.58
N GLY A 346 7.03 -7.21 -9.27
CA GLY A 346 7.12 -6.90 -10.71
C GLY A 346 7.42 -5.43 -11.03
N LEU A 347 7.48 -4.53 -10.03
CA LEU A 347 7.85 -3.13 -10.25
C LEU A 347 9.21 -2.98 -10.93
N ALA A 348 10.19 -3.77 -10.53
CA ALA A 348 11.53 -3.75 -11.13
C ALA A 348 11.48 -4.11 -12.63
N GLY A 349 10.67 -5.11 -13.01
CA GLY A 349 10.46 -5.47 -14.42
C GLY A 349 9.77 -4.36 -15.21
N LEU A 350 8.75 -3.73 -14.64
CA LEU A 350 8.07 -2.59 -15.25
C LEU A 350 9.02 -1.40 -15.46
N LYS A 351 9.82 -1.08 -14.45
CA LYS A 351 10.88 -0.05 -14.55
C LYS A 351 11.93 -0.39 -15.60
N ALA A 352 12.34 -1.66 -15.70
CA ALA A 352 13.30 -2.10 -16.70
C ALA A 352 12.76 -1.92 -18.13
N VAL A 353 11.49 -2.27 -18.37
CA VAL A 353 10.82 -2.04 -19.67
C VAL A 353 10.75 -0.55 -19.98
N ALA A 354 10.34 0.26 -19.02
CA ALA A 354 10.26 1.73 -19.16
C ALA A 354 11.66 2.34 -19.40
N GLY A 355 12.67 1.92 -18.64
CA GLY A 355 14.06 2.38 -18.76
C GLY A 355 14.72 1.96 -20.08
N ALA A 356 14.37 0.80 -20.63
CA ALA A 356 14.79 0.36 -21.96
C ALA A 356 14.09 1.12 -23.09
N ARG A 357 13.18 2.04 -22.78
CA ARG A 357 12.43 2.88 -23.73
C ARG A 357 11.66 2.06 -24.77
N VAL A 358 11.14 0.93 -24.31
CA VAL A 358 10.35 0.02 -25.16
C VAL A 358 8.95 0.61 -25.35
N ARG A 359 8.53 0.70 -26.62
CA ARG A 359 7.15 1.00 -26.98
C ARG A 359 6.56 -0.25 -27.64
N PRO A 360 5.51 -0.85 -27.06
CA PRO A 360 4.79 -1.92 -27.72
C PRO A 360 4.14 -1.46 -29.04
N ASP A 361 3.95 -2.36 -29.97
CA ASP A 361 3.17 -2.11 -31.21
C ASP A 361 1.66 -2.01 -30.94
N VAL A 362 1.22 -2.33 -29.73
CA VAL A 362 -0.13 -2.10 -29.20
C VAL A 362 -0.11 -1.05 -28.12
N ASP A 363 -1.12 -0.19 -28.06
CA ASP A 363 -1.20 0.89 -27.09
C ASP A 363 -2.56 0.89 -26.37
N PRO A 364 -2.82 -0.12 -25.50
CA PRO A 364 -4.09 -0.23 -24.78
C PRO A 364 -4.24 0.89 -23.74
N TRP A 365 -5.48 1.10 -23.27
CA TRP A 365 -5.73 1.88 -22.10
C TRP A 365 -5.11 1.22 -20.88
N PHE A 366 -4.40 2.00 -20.08
CA PHE A 366 -3.79 1.61 -18.83
C PHE A 366 -4.51 2.30 -17.66
N SER A 367 -5.49 1.59 -17.10
CA SER A 367 -6.07 1.97 -15.80
C SER A 367 -5.20 1.40 -14.71
N TRP A 368 -4.97 2.17 -13.68
CA TRP A 368 -4.05 1.87 -12.59
C TRP A 368 -4.58 2.48 -11.29
N ILE A 369 -3.98 2.13 -10.17
CA ILE A 369 -4.20 2.79 -8.88
C ILE A 369 -2.93 2.73 -8.03
N HIS A 370 -2.65 3.79 -7.26
CA HIS A 370 -1.59 3.76 -6.27
C HIS A 370 -2.00 2.90 -5.07
N VAL A 371 -1.04 2.15 -4.48
CA VAL A 371 -1.33 1.25 -3.34
C VAL A 371 -1.89 1.98 -2.13
N GLU A 372 -1.45 3.21 -1.89
CA GLU A 372 -1.95 4.02 -0.78
C GLU A 372 -3.41 4.47 -1.01
N ASP A 373 -3.75 4.87 -2.24
CA ASP A 373 -5.12 5.21 -2.59
C ASP A 373 -6.05 3.99 -2.57
N TRP A 374 -5.53 2.84 -3.01
CA TRP A 374 -6.26 1.57 -2.88
C TRP A 374 -6.56 1.25 -1.41
N ALA A 375 -5.57 1.37 -0.53
CA ALA A 375 -5.76 1.14 0.90
C ALA A 375 -6.77 2.13 1.51
N ARG A 376 -6.71 3.41 1.12
CA ARG A 376 -7.69 4.41 1.54
C ARG A 376 -9.11 4.06 1.11
N ILE A 377 -9.29 3.66 -0.16
CA ILE A 377 -10.60 3.22 -0.68
C ILE A 377 -11.15 2.09 0.18
N VAL A 378 -10.35 1.05 0.45
CA VAL A 378 -10.80 -0.10 1.24
C VAL A 378 -11.14 0.30 2.69
N VAL A 379 -10.30 1.13 3.31
CA VAL A 379 -10.55 1.61 4.67
C VAL A 379 -11.82 2.47 4.74
N HIS A 380 -11.98 3.44 3.83
CA HIS A 380 -13.19 4.30 3.81
C HIS A 380 -14.45 3.47 3.55
N ALA A 381 -14.38 2.53 2.62
CA ALA A 381 -15.49 1.62 2.33
C ALA A 381 -15.89 0.78 3.55
N LEU A 382 -14.90 0.29 4.32
CA LEU A 382 -15.12 -0.49 5.52
C LEU A 382 -15.78 0.36 6.62
N LEU A 383 -15.22 1.54 6.89
CA LEU A 383 -15.73 2.48 7.91
C LEU A 383 -17.16 2.93 7.57
N MET A 384 -17.42 3.28 6.32
CA MET A 384 -18.75 3.66 5.85
C MET A 384 -19.77 2.54 6.09
N GLN A 385 -19.44 1.28 5.82
CA GLN A 385 -20.33 0.16 6.10
C GLN A 385 -20.56 -0.04 7.60
N GLU A 386 -19.55 0.13 8.42
CA GLU A 386 -19.67 0.05 9.87
C GLU A 386 -20.61 1.12 10.44
N GLU A 387 -20.51 2.35 9.95
CA GLU A 387 -21.38 3.47 10.30
C GLU A 387 -22.82 3.21 9.87
N GLN A 388 -23.02 2.76 8.63
CA GLN A 388 -24.34 2.42 8.09
C GLN A 388 -25.02 1.24 8.82
N THR A 389 -24.21 0.28 9.30
CA THR A 389 -24.74 -0.87 10.06
C THR A 389 -25.12 -0.45 11.48
N ALA A 390 -24.52 0.62 12.02
CA ALA A 390 -24.91 1.23 13.28
C ALA A 390 -26.27 1.97 13.15
N ASP A 391 -26.57 2.51 11.97
CA ASP A 391 -27.79 3.25 11.66
C ASP A 391 -28.67 2.40 10.70
N ALA A 392 -29.59 1.63 11.24
CA ALA A 392 -30.37 0.62 10.50
C ALA A 392 -31.20 1.16 9.30
N GLY A 393 -31.29 2.49 9.13
CA GLY A 393 -31.95 3.14 8.00
C GLY A 393 -31.07 3.41 6.78
N ALA A 394 -29.74 3.42 6.92
CA ALA A 394 -28.83 3.86 5.87
C ALA A 394 -28.45 2.75 4.85
N LEU A 395 -28.64 1.46 5.19
CA LEU A 395 -28.31 0.33 4.33
C LEU A 395 -29.10 0.26 3.00
N GLN A 396 -30.20 1.00 2.89
CA GLN A 396 -31.06 0.99 1.71
C GLN A 396 -30.62 1.97 0.61
N ALA A 397 -29.67 2.85 0.91
CA ALA A 397 -29.22 3.89 -0.04
C ALA A 397 -28.07 3.42 -0.97
N MET A 398 -27.41 2.30 -0.71
CA MET A 398 -26.34 1.78 -1.56
C MET A 398 -26.89 0.96 -2.73
N ASN A 399 -27.45 1.62 -3.73
CA ASN A 399 -27.84 0.95 -4.99
C ASN A 399 -26.64 0.40 -5.79
N ASP A 400 -25.41 0.89 -5.54
CA ASP A 400 -24.19 0.46 -6.23
C ASP A 400 -23.23 -0.23 -5.24
N ARG A 401 -23.33 -1.57 -5.15
CA ARG A 401 -22.43 -2.41 -4.33
C ARG A 401 -21.04 -2.57 -4.92
N VAL A 402 -20.70 -1.77 -5.91
CA VAL A 402 -19.42 -1.89 -6.63
C VAL A 402 -18.68 -0.57 -6.60
N VAL A 403 -17.45 -0.62 -6.10
CA VAL A 403 -16.48 0.46 -6.22
C VAL A 403 -15.41 0.05 -7.23
N VAL A 404 -15.18 0.89 -8.23
CA VAL A 404 -14.06 0.75 -9.17
C VAL A 404 -12.86 1.47 -8.57
N ALA A 405 -11.94 0.69 -8.00
CA ALA A 405 -10.69 1.18 -7.45
C ALA A 405 -9.67 1.37 -8.59
N ALA A 406 -9.77 2.50 -9.26
CA ALA A 406 -8.85 2.97 -10.29
C ALA A 406 -8.58 4.45 -10.07
N ALA A 407 -7.40 4.93 -10.45
CA ALA A 407 -7.10 6.36 -10.46
C ALA A 407 -8.05 7.11 -11.41
N PRO A 408 -8.37 8.39 -11.13
CA PRO A 408 -9.32 9.17 -11.94
C PRO A 408 -8.88 9.33 -13.39
N GLU A 409 -7.57 9.36 -13.65
CA GLU A 409 -6.97 9.62 -14.94
C GLU A 409 -6.33 8.37 -15.53
N PRO A 410 -7.08 7.53 -16.27
CA PRO A 410 -6.49 6.46 -17.06
C PRO A 410 -5.70 7.05 -18.23
N LEU A 411 -4.58 6.42 -18.61
CA LEU A 411 -3.72 6.87 -19.68
C LEU A 411 -3.42 5.74 -20.67
N ARG A 412 -2.75 6.04 -21.78
CA ARG A 412 -2.26 5.01 -22.68
C ARG A 412 -1.00 4.35 -22.11
N LEU A 413 -0.79 3.08 -22.44
CA LEU A 413 0.39 2.33 -22.00
C LEU A 413 1.70 3.03 -22.39
N SER A 414 1.78 3.54 -23.62
CA SER A 414 2.96 4.25 -24.12
C SER A 414 3.29 5.47 -23.26
N GLU A 415 2.29 6.20 -22.81
CA GLU A 415 2.44 7.37 -21.94
C GLU A 415 2.86 6.95 -20.51
N ALA A 416 2.28 5.87 -19.97
CA ALA A 416 2.69 5.34 -18.68
C ALA A 416 4.17 4.92 -18.67
N LEU A 417 4.61 4.21 -19.71
CA LEU A 417 6.02 3.81 -19.84
C LEU A 417 6.93 5.02 -20.02
N ARG A 418 6.51 6.04 -20.78
CA ARG A 418 7.27 7.29 -20.92
C ARG A 418 7.44 8.00 -19.58
N LEU A 419 6.39 8.14 -18.80
CA LEU A 419 6.43 8.79 -17.47
C LEU A 419 7.28 8.00 -16.47
N LEU A 420 7.24 6.68 -16.50
CA LEU A 420 8.11 5.83 -15.67
C LEU A 420 9.57 5.90 -16.10
N GLY A 421 9.84 6.05 -17.40
CA GLY A 421 11.18 6.09 -17.97
C GLY A 421 11.80 7.48 -18.01
N SER A 422 11.06 8.56 -17.71
CA SER A 422 11.52 9.95 -17.85
C SER A 422 12.75 10.31 -17.00
N ALA A 423 13.09 9.50 -16.00
CA ALA A 423 14.35 9.60 -15.28
C ALA A 423 15.59 9.35 -16.19
N SER A 424 15.42 8.77 -17.38
CA SER A 424 16.48 8.42 -18.31
C SER A 424 16.73 9.47 -19.41
N GLY A 425 16.06 10.65 -19.33
CA GLY A 425 16.17 11.74 -20.32
C GLY A 425 15.30 11.54 -21.56
N GLU A 426 15.17 12.57 -22.40
CA GLU A 426 14.51 12.48 -23.71
C GLU A 426 15.37 11.64 -24.68
N GLY A 427 14.79 10.67 -25.35
CA GLY A 427 15.49 9.82 -26.31
C GLY A 427 14.56 8.90 -27.10
N TRP A 428 15.15 8.25 -28.08
CA TRP A 428 14.45 7.36 -29.00
C TRP A 428 13.74 6.21 -28.29
N GLN A 429 12.48 5.97 -28.66
CA GLN A 429 11.73 4.80 -28.23
C GLN A 429 11.91 3.69 -29.29
N VAL A 430 12.23 2.50 -28.83
CA VAL A 430 12.33 1.33 -29.70
C VAL A 430 10.98 0.64 -29.74
N GLN A 431 10.38 0.56 -30.93
CA GLN A 431 9.15 -0.19 -31.11
C GLN A 431 9.44 -1.68 -31.06
N VAL A 432 8.76 -2.38 -30.17
CA VAL A 432 8.94 -3.83 -29.96
C VAL A 432 7.61 -4.53 -30.17
N PRO A 433 7.57 -5.56 -31.04
CA PRO A 433 6.38 -6.36 -31.25
C PRO A 433 5.89 -6.98 -29.94
N ALA A 434 4.57 -6.95 -29.70
CA ALA A 434 3.93 -7.53 -28.51
C ALA A 434 4.31 -9.01 -28.30
N GLY A 435 4.55 -9.76 -29.39
CA GLY A 435 5.01 -11.13 -29.32
C GLY A 435 6.38 -11.31 -28.65
N LEU A 436 7.32 -10.38 -28.90
CA LEU A 436 8.62 -10.38 -28.23
C LEU A 436 8.52 -10.00 -26.75
N LEU A 437 7.65 -9.05 -26.39
CA LEU A 437 7.39 -8.69 -25.00
C LEU A 437 6.76 -9.85 -24.23
N ARG A 438 5.86 -10.62 -24.86
CA ARG A 438 5.31 -11.85 -24.28
C ARG A 438 6.39 -12.88 -23.98
N ALA A 439 7.29 -13.10 -24.92
CA ALA A 439 8.40 -14.03 -24.75
C ALA A 439 9.38 -13.59 -23.66
N ALA A 440 9.78 -12.31 -23.66
CA ALA A 440 10.69 -11.76 -22.66
C ALA A 440 10.09 -11.73 -21.26
N GLY A 441 8.82 -11.36 -21.12
CA GLY A 441 8.12 -11.31 -19.83
C GLY A 441 8.08 -12.66 -19.12
N GLN A 442 7.92 -13.75 -19.87
CA GLN A 442 7.97 -15.11 -19.33
C GLN A 442 9.32 -15.46 -18.72
N LEU A 443 10.41 -14.91 -19.25
CA LEU A 443 11.78 -15.14 -18.75
C LEU A 443 12.08 -14.36 -17.46
N VAL A 444 11.52 -13.15 -17.30
CA VAL A 444 11.74 -12.29 -16.13
C VAL A 444 10.64 -12.38 -15.08
N GLY A 445 9.68 -13.31 -15.25
CA GLY A 445 8.59 -13.51 -14.29
C GLY A 445 7.55 -12.39 -14.24
N PHE A 446 7.50 -11.56 -15.28
CA PHE A 446 6.53 -10.51 -15.48
C PHE A 446 5.42 -11.01 -16.42
N GLU A 447 4.14 -10.71 -16.12
CA GLU A 447 3.01 -11.08 -16.96
C GLU A 447 2.77 -10.01 -18.03
N PRO A 448 3.16 -10.24 -19.29
CA PRO A 448 3.08 -9.23 -20.34
C PRO A 448 1.63 -8.82 -20.66
N GLU A 449 0.67 -9.71 -20.43
CA GLU A 449 -0.75 -9.39 -20.69
C GLU A 449 -1.28 -8.25 -19.84
N LEU A 450 -0.68 -7.99 -18.68
CA LEU A 450 -0.98 -6.80 -17.87
C LEU A 450 -0.64 -5.48 -18.57
N LEU A 451 0.36 -5.51 -19.44
CA LEU A 451 0.76 -4.35 -20.24
C LEU A 451 0.10 -4.32 -21.61
N LEU A 452 -0.15 -5.50 -22.20
CA LEU A 452 -0.58 -5.60 -23.59
C LEU A 452 -2.11 -5.61 -23.73
N THR A 453 -2.82 -5.70 -22.61
CA THR A 453 -4.28 -5.62 -22.54
C THR A 453 -4.68 -4.59 -21.50
N GLY A 454 -5.87 -4.04 -21.64
CA GLY A 454 -6.30 -3.04 -20.68
C GLY A 454 -7.73 -2.59 -20.90
N VAL A 455 -8.17 -1.67 -20.09
CA VAL A 455 -9.50 -1.09 -20.14
C VAL A 455 -9.43 0.36 -19.69
N LYS A 456 -10.24 1.22 -20.28
CA LYS A 456 -10.45 2.57 -19.79
C LYS A 456 -11.47 2.52 -18.66
N ALA A 457 -11.01 2.46 -17.42
CA ALA A 457 -11.89 2.42 -16.25
C ALA A 457 -12.22 3.83 -15.76
N ARG A 458 -13.50 4.05 -15.44
CA ARG A 458 -13.98 5.21 -14.72
C ARG A 458 -14.24 4.84 -13.27
N THR A 459 -13.51 5.46 -12.36
CA THR A 459 -13.74 5.28 -10.93
C THR A 459 -15.03 5.97 -10.49
N ASN A 460 -15.72 5.37 -9.51
CA ASN A 460 -16.80 5.99 -8.76
C ASN A 460 -16.42 6.16 -7.27
N ALA A 461 -15.14 5.95 -6.94
CA ALA A 461 -14.70 5.93 -5.55
C ALA A 461 -14.93 7.29 -4.85
N THR A 462 -14.68 8.40 -5.53
CA THR A 462 -14.92 9.74 -4.97
C THR A 462 -16.43 10.02 -4.77
N GLU A 463 -17.27 9.53 -5.67
CA GLU A 463 -18.73 9.68 -5.58
C GLU A 463 -19.32 8.89 -4.41
N VAL A 464 -18.77 7.70 -4.15
CA VAL A 464 -19.25 6.77 -3.12
C VAL A 464 -18.63 7.03 -1.75
N LEU A 465 -17.35 7.36 -1.70
CA LEU A 465 -16.53 7.39 -0.48
C LEU A 465 -16.00 8.78 -0.11
N GLY A 466 -16.26 9.79 -0.95
CA GLY A 466 -15.65 11.13 -0.80
C GLY A 466 -14.20 11.19 -1.32
N PRO A 467 -13.46 12.25 -1.00
CA PRO A 467 -12.10 12.45 -1.50
C PRO A 467 -11.14 11.41 -0.91
N VAL A 468 -10.64 10.50 -1.75
CA VAL A 468 -9.77 9.38 -1.35
C VAL A 468 -8.42 9.35 -2.07
N PHE A 469 -8.24 10.17 -3.12
CA PHE A 469 -7.04 10.12 -3.96
C PHE A 469 -5.96 11.10 -3.53
N GLU A 470 -4.78 10.58 -3.25
CA GLU A 470 -3.51 11.32 -3.10
C GLU A 470 -2.75 11.35 -4.43
N TYR A 471 -2.89 10.28 -5.23
CA TYR A 471 -2.22 10.10 -6.51
C TYR A 471 -3.25 10.06 -7.64
N PRO A 472 -3.94 11.19 -7.94
CA PRO A 472 -5.00 11.21 -8.93
C PRO A 472 -4.48 11.04 -10.37
N ASN A 473 -3.22 11.44 -10.63
CA ASN A 473 -2.55 11.33 -11.93
C ASN A 473 -1.29 10.46 -11.86
N PHE A 474 -0.91 9.90 -13.01
CA PHE A 474 0.17 8.94 -13.09
C PHE A 474 1.56 9.56 -12.87
N GLU A 475 1.75 10.82 -13.21
CA GLU A 475 3.02 11.51 -13.03
C GLU A 475 3.42 11.58 -11.55
N ARG A 476 2.48 12.01 -10.70
CA ARG A 476 2.67 12.04 -9.25
C ARG A 476 2.90 10.64 -8.67
N ALA A 477 2.14 9.66 -9.14
CA ALA A 477 2.33 8.26 -8.71
C ALA A 477 3.71 7.73 -9.12
N ALA A 478 4.11 7.92 -10.38
CA ALA A 478 5.40 7.47 -10.89
C ALA A 478 6.56 8.08 -10.09
N ALA A 479 6.47 9.36 -9.71
CA ALA A 479 7.48 10.03 -8.89
C ALA A 479 7.66 9.33 -7.52
N SER A 480 6.59 8.78 -6.94
CA SER A 480 6.62 8.15 -5.61
C SER A 480 7.36 6.80 -5.57
N PHE A 481 7.61 6.17 -6.70
CA PHE A 481 8.27 4.86 -6.78
C PHE A 481 9.34 4.76 -7.88
N ARG A 482 9.84 5.89 -8.39
CA ARG A 482 11.03 6.00 -9.27
C ARG A 482 12.38 5.76 -8.57
#